data_6a0a3e4a98c5002075343592d5f582eb
#
_entry.id   6a0a3e4a98c5002075343592d5f582eb
#
_cell.length_a   1.000
_cell.length_b   1.000
_cell.length_c   1.000
_cell.angle_alpha   90.00
_cell.angle_beta   90.00
_cell.angle_gamma   90.00
#
_symmetry.space_group_name_H-M   'P 1'
#
loop_
_entity.id
_entity.type
_entity.pdbx_description
1 polymer ?
#
loop_
_entity_poly.entity_id
_entity_poly.type
_entity_poly.pdbx_seq_one_letter_code
_entity_poly.pdbx_strand_id
1 'polypeptide(L)'
;FRKVSGKIQYGLTQSVESDRYDPNDLGFLQAPNEVNTIFNASYNQFTPTKNFLSYRYNVRATNSYLYKPFAWRELEIAASAFYFLRNFWDLNIQYLAKPIWQNDFFELRTPGRVVKTMPWHYIGFNGSSDSRKRFYVGLEGGYASTPAFENAAFLRYEFTFRFRFTNWLSLTLNSESKSDQGN
;
A
#
# COMPACT_ATOMS: atom_id res chain seq x y z
N PHE A 1 15.45 13.41 8.90
CA PHE A 1 16.50 13.44 7.88
C PHE A 1 15.94 12.99 6.53
N ARG A 2 16.28 13.72 5.43
CA ARG A 2 15.74 13.37 4.11
C ARG A 2 16.69 13.81 2.99
N LYS A 3 16.93 12.90 2.03
CA LYS A 3 17.51 13.22 0.72
C LYS A 3 16.40 13.26 -0.32
N VAL A 4 16.15 14.41 -0.95
CA VAL A 4 15.01 14.67 -1.85
C VAL A 4 15.39 14.89 -3.31
N SER A 5 16.66 14.75 -3.67
CA SER A 5 17.16 14.98 -5.02
C SER A 5 17.85 13.76 -5.61
N GLY A 6 17.89 13.71 -6.96
CA GLY A 6 18.50 12.62 -7.72
C GLY A 6 17.56 11.41 -7.87
N LYS A 7 18.06 10.37 -8.53
CA LYS A 7 17.29 9.13 -8.79
C LYS A 7 17.01 8.34 -7.53
N ILE A 8 17.94 8.32 -6.60
CA ILE A 8 17.80 7.66 -5.30
C ILE A 8 17.47 8.73 -4.27
N GLN A 9 16.32 8.59 -3.64
CA GLN A 9 15.83 9.44 -2.56
C GLN A 9 15.50 8.56 -1.35
N TYR A 10 15.76 9.05 -0.16
CA TYR A 10 15.45 8.34 1.07
C TYR A 10 15.27 9.30 2.23
N GLY A 11 14.58 8.84 3.25
CA GLY A 11 14.32 9.62 4.45
C GLY A 11 14.05 8.75 5.66
N LEU A 12 14.38 9.28 6.80
CA LEU A 12 14.04 8.77 8.11
C LEU A 12 13.29 9.88 8.84
N THR A 13 12.07 9.58 9.26
CA THR A 13 11.21 10.49 10.02
C THR A 13 10.87 9.83 11.35
N GLN A 14 10.92 10.59 12.42
CA GLN A 14 10.41 10.19 13.72
C GLN A 14 9.36 11.20 14.15
N SER A 15 8.18 10.74 14.52
CA SER A 15 7.15 11.52 15.19
C SER A 15 6.94 10.97 16.61
N VAL A 16 6.71 11.88 17.53
CA VAL A 16 6.48 11.56 18.93
C VAL A 16 5.24 12.33 19.38
N GLU A 17 4.26 11.60 19.83
CA GLU A 17 3.04 12.15 20.43
C GLU A 17 2.97 11.63 21.87
N SER A 18 2.99 12.54 22.82
CA SER A 18 2.95 12.14 24.24
C SER A 18 1.54 11.63 24.63
N ASP A 19 1.49 10.91 25.75
CA ASP A 19 0.25 10.47 26.37
C ASP A 19 -0.69 11.61 26.81
N ARG A 20 -0.18 12.85 26.83
CA ARG A 20 -0.92 14.08 27.19
C ARG A 20 -1.25 14.95 25.97
N TYR A 21 -0.85 14.52 24.77
CA TYR A 21 -1.14 15.28 23.57
C TYR A 21 -2.61 15.13 23.20
N ASP A 22 -3.35 16.21 23.26
CA ASP A 22 -4.79 16.26 22.91
C ASP A 22 -5.05 17.43 21.96
N PRO A 23 -5.08 17.21 20.66
CA PRO A 23 -5.40 18.23 19.66
C PRO A 23 -6.91 18.32 19.36
N ASN A 24 -7.79 17.74 20.18
CA ASN A 24 -9.22 17.61 19.87
C ASN A 24 -9.94 18.95 19.71
N ASP A 25 -9.40 20.05 20.25
CA ASP A 25 -9.90 21.40 19.99
C ASP A 25 -9.62 21.89 18.57
N LEU A 26 -8.65 21.30 17.86
CA LEU A 26 -8.23 21.67 16.51
C LEU A 26 -8.55 20.57 15.46
N GLY A 27 -8.95 19.40 15.90
CA GLY A 27 -9.22 18.26 15.05
C GLY A 27 -9.34 16.96 15.85
N PHE A 28 -9.81 15.90 15.20
CA PHE A 28 -9.95 14.60 15.84
C PHE A 28 -8.64 13.81 15.77
N LEU A 29 -8.08 13.43 16.91
CA LEU A 29 -6.99 12.49 17.04
C LEU A 29 -7.51 11.17 17.65
N GLN A 30 -7.43 10.10 16.88
CA GLN A 30 -7.96 8.80 17.29
C GLN A 30 -7.12 8.14 18.40
N ALA A 31 -5.82 8.34 18.36
CA ALA A 31 -4.89 7.64 19.24
C ALA A 31 -3.64 8.49 19.51
N PRO A 32 -3.59 9.28 20.62
CA PRO A 32 -2.33 9.87 21.10
C PRO A 32 -1.42 8.81 21.71
N ASN A 33 -0.26 9.21 22.21
CA ASN A 33 0.67 8.33 22.93
C ASN A 33 1.45 7.39 21.99
N GLU A 34 2.02 7.95 20.91
CA GLU A 34 2.74 7.17 19.89
C GLU A 34 4.15 7.69 19.64
N VAL A 35 5.03 6.74 19.33
CA VAL A 35 6.34 7.00 18.74
C VAL A 35 6.42 6.24 17.43
N ASN A 36 6.42 6.95 16.31
CA ASN A 36 6.48 6.37 14.98
C ASN A 36 7.83 6.67 14.32
N THR A 37 8.51 5.63 13.90
CA THR A 37 9.74 5.72 13.10
C THR A 37 9.44 5.24 11.69
N ILE A 38 9.60 6.13 10.70
CA ILE A 38 9.25 5.86 9.31
C ILE A 38 10.51 5.96 8.47
N PHE A 39 10.88 4.87 7.83
CA PHE A 39 11.88 4.83 6.77
C PHE A 39 11.20 4.83 5.41
N ASN A 40 11.66 5.69 4.50
CA ASN A 40 11.23 5.71 3.11
C ASN A 40 12.46 5.67 2.20
N ALA A 41 12.37 4.90 1.13
CA ALA A 41 13.36 4.92 0.05
C ALA A 41 12.66 4.83 -1.30
N SER A 42 13.19 5.54 -2.29
CA SER A 42 12.69 5.46 -3.66
C SER A 42 13.82 5.54 -4.68
N TYR A 43 13.61 4.82 -5.77
CA TYR A 43 14.39 4.97 -6.99
C TYR A 43 13.48 5.46 -8.12
N ASN A 44 13.87 6.54 -8.80
CA ASN A 44 13.06 7.18 -9.83
C ASN A 44 13.87 7.30 -11.13
N GLN A 45 13.38 6.69 -12.19
CA GLN A 45 13.92 6.83 -13.54
C GLN A 45 12.90 7.58 -14.41
N PHE A 46 13.10 8.88 -14.57
CA PHE A 46 12.23 9.74 -15.38
C PHE A 46 12.73 9.89 -16.82
N THR A 47 14.03 9.66 -17.07
CA THR A 47 14.57 9.69 -18.42
C THR A 47 14.21 8.40 -19.15
N PRO A 48 13.61 8.48 -20.35
CA PRO A 48 13.25 7.31 -21.11
C PRO A 48 14.44 6.39 -21.39
N THR A 49 14.20 5.09 -21.31
CA THR A 49 15.13 4.01 -21.64
C THR A 49 14.69 3.28 -22.90
N LYS A 50 15.36 2.18 -23.28
CA LYS A 50 14.98 1.39 -24.45
C LYS A 50 13.52 0.91 -24.41
N ASN A 51 13.02 0.49 -23.25
CA ASN A 51 11.71 -0.14 -23.10
C ASN A 51 10.71 0.71 -22.33
N PHE A 52 11.16 1.62 -21.47
CA PHE A 52 10.32 2.38 -20.54
C PHE A 52 10.40 3.87 -20.80
N LEU A 53 9.29 4.56 -20.66
CA LEU A 53 9.23 6.02 -20.58
C LEU A 53 9.67 6.48 -19.18
N SER A 54 9.21 5.77 -18.15
CA SER A 54 9.64 5.97 -16.77
C SER A 54 9.40 4.71 -15.93
N TYR A 55 10.09 4.59 -14.81
CA TYR A 55 9.77 3.61 -13.78
C TYR A 55 10.21 4.10 -12.41
N ARG A 56 9.57 3.59 -11.38
CA ARG A 56 9.79 3.98 -10.00
C ARG A 56 9.62 2.79 -9.06
N TYR A 57 10.50 2.71 -8.08
CA TYR A 57 10.41 1.78 -6.95
C TYR A 57 10.29 2.59 -5.67
N ASN A 58 9.43 2.16 -4.76
CA ASN A 58 9.29 2.76 -3.43
C ASN A 58 9.28 1.64 -2.39
N VAL A 59 9.90 1.94 -1.26
CA VAL A 59 9.81 1.13 -0.04
C VAL A 59 9.55 2.05 1.13
N ARG A 60 8.63 1.66 1.99
CA ARG A 60 8.34 2.31 3.27
C ARG A 60 8.28 1.25 4.35
N ALA A 61 8.92 1.51 5.48
CA ALA A 61 8.78 0.75 6.69
C ALA A 61 8.38 1.69 7.83
N THR A 62 7.32 1.33 8.55
CA THR A 62 6.84 2.07 9.72
C THR A 62 6.95 1.16 10.92
N ASN A 63 7.71 1.58 11.93
CA ASN A 63 7.83 0.88 13.21
C ASN A 63 7.29 1.79 14.31
N SER A 64 6.31 1.30 15.07
CA SER A 64 5.53 2.08 16.02
C SER A 64 5.62 1.51 17.43
N TYR A 65 5.70 2.41 18.39
CA TYR A 65 5.67 2.13 19.81
C TYR A 65 4.64 3.02 20.52
N LEU A 66 4.17 2.61 21.67
CA LEU A 66 3.60 3.56 22.62
C LEU A 66 4.71 4.45 23.19
N TYR A 67 4.38 5.73 23.44
CA TYR A 67 5.26 6.63 24.14
C TYR A 67 5.33 6.28 25.63
N LYS A 68 4.16 5.95 26.25
CA LYS A 68 4.06 5.59 27.67
C LYS A 68 2.90 4.62 27.96
N PRO A 69 3.15 3.44 28.60
CA PRO A 69 4.50 2.87 28.84
C PRO A 69 5.18 2.58 27.50
N PHE A 70 6.51 2.65 27.46
CA PHE A 70 7.23 2.36 26.21
C PHE A 70 7.06 0.88 25.85
N ALA A 71 6.24 0.62 24.85
CA ALA A 71 5.88 -0.73 24.42
C ALA A 71 5.76 -0.79 22.90
N TRP A 72 6.28 -1.86 22.30
CA TRP A 72 6.20 -2.06 20.85
C TRP A 72 4.76 -2.31 20.40
N ARG A 73 4.35 -1.67 19.30
CA ARG A 73 3.02 -1.77 18.72
C ARG A 73 3.02 -2.57 17.42
N GLU A 74 3.61 -2.02 16.37
CA GLU A 74 3.47 -2.57 15.05
C GLU A 74 4.68 -2.30 14.15
N LEU A 75 4.84 -3.19 13.17
CA LEU A 75 5.71 -3.03 12.03
C LEU A 75 4.88 -3.20 10.75
N GLU A 76 4.86 -2.15 9.92
CA GLU A 76 4.25 -2.17 8.61
C GLU A 76 5.30 -1.98 7.53
N ILE A 77 5.24 -2.77 6.47
CA ILE A 77 6.12 -2.68 5.30
C ILE A 77 5.24 -2.49 4.07
N ALA A 78 5.57 -1.47 3.28
CA ALA A 78 4.96 -1.21 1.98
C ALA A 78 6.05 -1.11 0.93
N ALA A 79 5.86 -1.77 -0.20
CA ALA A 79 6.73 -1.63 -1.37
C ALA A 79 5.89 -1.50 -2.64
N SER A 80 6.38 -0.75 -3.61
CA SER A 80 5.73 -0.64 -4.91
C SER A 80 6.72 -0.50 -6.04
N ALA A 81 6.35 -1.03 -7.21
CA ALA A 81 7.06 -0.88 -8.45
C ALA A 81 6.09 -0.40 -9.54
N PHE A 82 6.37 0.74 -10.13
CA PHE A 82 5.58 1.31 -11.21
C PHE A 82 6.41 1.35 -12.48
N TYR A 83 5.83 0.92 -13.59
CA TYR A 83 6.42 0.93 -14.91
C TYR A 83 5.50 1.62 -15.91
N PHE A 84 6.05 2.54 -16.69
CA PHE A 84 5.37 3.16 -17.82
C PHE A 84 6.16 2.85 -19.10
N LEU A 85 5.57 2.03 -19.97
CA LEU A 85 6.23 1.50 -21.15
C LEU A 85 6.14 2.49 -22.33
N ARG A 86 7.01 2.33 -23.31
CA ARG A 86 7.01 3.16 -24.53
C ARG A 86 5.76 3.03 -25.40
N ASN A 87 5.06 1.92 -25.32
CA ASN A 87 3.78 1.70 -25.98
C ASN A 87 2.58 2.25 -25.19
N PHE A 88 2.86 3.04 -24.12
CA PHE A 88 1.87 3.64 -23.22
C PHE A 88 1.06 2.64 -22.41
N TRP A 89 1.61 1.46 -22.19
CA TRP A 89 1.11 0.55 -21.19
C TRP A 89 1.70 0.93 -19.84
N ASP A 90 0.95 0.73 -18.78
CA ASP A 90 1.40 0.89 -17.42
C ASP A 90 1.25 -0.41 -16.63
N LEU A 91 2.07 -0.56 -15.62
CA LEU A 91 2.00 -1.64 -14.65
C LEU A 91 2.44 -1.10 -13.30
N ASN A 92 1.62 -1.32 -12.28
CA ASN A 92 1.93 -1.09 -10.90
C ASN A 92 1.85 -2.40 -10.13
N ILE A 93 2.86 -2.71 -9.34
CA ILE A 93 2.89 -3.85 -8.43
C ILE A 93 3.08 -3.28 -7.03
N GLN A 94 2.33 -3.77 -6.07
CA GLN A 94 2.39 -3.34 -4.67
C GLN A 94 2.46 -4.53 -3.72
N TYR A 95 3.18 -4.35 -2.65
CA TYR A 95 3.29 -5.28 -1.54
C TYR A 95 3.04 -4.51 -0.25
N LEU A 96 2.15 -5.03 0.57
CA LEU A 96 1.85 -4.52 1.91
C LEU A 96 1.93 -5.67 2.89
N ALA A 97 2.50 -5.46 4.06
CA ALA A 97 2.58 -6.49 5.07
C ALA A 97 2.67 -5.93 6.49
N LYS A 98 2.06 -6.67 7.41
CA LYS A 98 2.39 -6.67 8.83
C LYS A 98 2.97 -8.06 9.13
N PRO A 99 4.31 -8.25 9.01
CA PRO A 99 4.91 -9.59 8.91
C PRO A 99 4.93 -10.40 10.20
N ILE A 100 4.68 -9.74 11.33
CA ILE A 100 4.68 -10.35 12.68
C ILE A 100 3.43 -9.94 13.43
N TRP A 101 3.08 -10.67 14.50
CA TRP A 101 1.98 -10.31 15.39
C TRP A 101 2.14 -8.90 15.92
N GLN A 102 1.06 -8.11 15.85
CA GLN A 102 1.03 -6.71 16.29
C GLN A 102 0.33 -6.59 17.65
N ASN A 103 0.54 -5.46 18.32
CA ASN A 103 -0.13 -5.12 19.58
C ASN A 103 -1.01 -3.87 19.34
N ASP A 104 -2.32 -4.05 19.31
CA ASP A 104 -3.25 -2.95 19.28
C ASP A 104 -3.68 -2.56 20.69
N PHE A 105 -3.27 -1.39 21.14
CA PHE A 105 -3.58 -0.85 22.46
C PHE A 105 -4.81 0.05 22.45
N PHE A 106 -5.39 0.34 21.28
CA PHE A 106 -6.45 1.33 21.13
C PHE A 106 -7.82 0.72 20.80
N GLU A 107 -7.86 -0.45 20.17
CA GLU A 107 -9.10 -1.10 19.73
C GLU A 107 -10.12 -1.27 20.89
N LEU A 108 -9.67 -1.76 22.03
CA LEU A 108 -10.56 -2.00 23.16
C LEU A 108 -10.99 -0.74 23.92
N ARG A 109 -10.39 0.44 23.62
CA ARG A 109 -10.63 1.71 24.31
C ARG A 109 -10.56 1.60 25.84
N THR A 110 -9.81 0.63 26.35
CA THR A 110 -9.65 0.34 27.77
C THR A 110 -8.16 0.41 28.09
N PRO A 111 -7.71 1.36 28.92
CA PRO A 111 -6.31 1.48 29.30
C PRO A 111 -5.72 0.17 29.83
N GLY A 112 -4.51 -0.16 29.37
CA GLY A 112 -3.77 -1.34 29.80
C GLY A 112 -4.20 -2.66 29.14
N ARG A 113 -5.23 -2.67 28.30
CA ARG A 113 -5.61 -3.84 27.48
C ARG A 113 -4.99 -3.78 26.10
N VAL A 114 -4.65 -4.95 25.57
CA VAL A 114 -3.99 -5.13 24.28
C VAL A 114 -4.73 -6.20 23.48
N VAL A 115 -5.00 -5.91 22.21
CA VAL A 115 -5.44 -6.92 21.23
C VAL A 115 -4.25 -7.33 20.39
N LYS A 116 -4.05 -8.63 20.24
CA LYS A 116 -3.07 -9.18 19.29
C LYS A 116 -3.72 -9.26 17.93
N THR A 117 -3.20 -8.51 16.95
CA THR A 117 -3.61 -8.62 15.56
C THR A 117 -2.64 -9.51 14.78
N MET A 118 -3.21 -10.38 13.94
CA MET A 118 -2.43 -11.39 13.21
C MET A 118 -1.54 -10.77 12.14
N PRO A 119 -0.41 -11.42 11.82
CA PRO A 119 0.38 -11.05 10.67
C PRO A 119 -0.38 -11.29 9.37
N TRP A 120 -0.12 -10.47 8.36
CA TRP A 120 -0.71 -10.63 7.04
C TRP A 120 0.21 -10.07 5.96
N HIS A 121 0.01 -10.57 4.76
CA HIS A 121 0.69 -10.13 3.55
C HIS A 121 -0.32 -9.88 2.44
N TYR A 122 -0.08 -8.86 1.66
CA TYR A 122 -0.84 -8.54 0.47
C TYR A 122 0.12 -8.25 -0.67
N ILE A 123 -0.12 -8.87 -1.82
CA ILE A 123 0.50 -8.50 -3.08
C ILE A 123 -0.61 -8.15 -4.07
N GLY A 124 -0.48 -6.98 -4.70
CA GLY A 124 -1.43 -6.52 -5.70
C GLY A 124 -0.72 -6.04 -6.95
N PHE A 125 -1.45 -6.06 -8.04
CA PHE A 125 -1.02 -5.44 -9.28
C PHE A 125 -2.20 -4.77 -9.97
N ASN A 126 -1.92 -3.72 -10.70
CA ASN A 126 -2.84 -3.12 -11.65
C ASN A 126 -2.06 -2.61 -12.84
N GLY A 127 -2.67 -2.69 -14.00
CA GLY A 127 -2.04 -2.24 -15.23
C GLY A 127 -3.04 -2.05 -16.35
N SER A 128 -2.66 -1.25 -17.32
CA SER A 128 -3.53 -0.98 -18.44
C SER A 128 -2.77 -0.79 -19.76
N SER A 129 -3.48 -1.00 -20.84
CA SER A 129 -3.03 -0.63 -22.18
C SER A 129 -3.25 0.86 -22.47
N ASP A 130 -2.73 1.37 -23.59
CA ASP A 130 -2.93 2.75 -24.02
C ASP A 130 -4.42 3.11 -24.15
N SER A 131 -4.93 3.91 -23.22
CA SER A 131 -6.34 4.32 -23.15
C SER A 131 -6.82 5.15 -24.35
N ARG A 132 -5.92 5.67 -25.19
CA ARG A 132 -6.21 6.45 -26.40
C ARG A 132 -6.55 5.55 -27.59
N LYS A 133 -6.19 4.27 -27.51
CA LYS A 133 -6.46 3.30 -28.56
C LYS A 133 -7.94 2.90 -28.60
N ARG A 134 -8.39 2.39 -29.74
CA ARG A 134 -9.74 1.83 -29.89
C ARG A 134 -9.96 0.64 -28.95
N PHE A 135 -8.94 -0.20 -28.80
CA PHE A 135 -8.90 -1.28 -27.85
C PHE A 135 -8.18 -0.83 -26.59
N TYR A 136 -8.82 -1.01 -25.47
CA TYR A 136 -8.26 -0.81 -24.13
C TYR A 136 -8.49 -2.05 -23.27
N VAL A 137 -7.46 -2.44 -22.59
CA VAL A 137 -7.48 -3.54 -21.62
C VAL A 137 -6.94 -3.01 -20.31
N GLY A 138 -7.68 -3.23 -19.22
CA GLY A 138 -7.24 -3.02 -17.85
C GLY A 138 -7.25 -4.35 -17.10
N LEU A 139 -6.27 -4.54 -16.25
CA LEU A 139 -6.13 -5.71 -15.41
C LEU A 139 -5.77 -5.27 -13.99
N GLU A 140 -6.50 -5.78 -13.01
CA GLU A 140 -6.22 -5.57 -11.60
C GLU A 140 -6.31 -6.90 -10.87
N GLY A 141 -5.45 -7.12 -9.89
CA GLY A 141 -5.51 -8.29 -9.06
C GLY A 141 -4.80 -8.10 -7.73
N GLY A 142 -5.20 -8.90 -6.77
CA GLY A 142 -4.61 -8.89 -5.45
C GLY A 142 -4.79 -10.22 -4.73
N TYR A 143 -3.76 -10.59 -4.00
CA TYR A 143 -3.73 -11.76 -3.15
C TYR A 143 -3.33 -11.34 -1.74
N ALA A 144 -4.15 -11.69 -0.76
CA ALA A 144 -3.85 -11.51 0.65
C ALA A 144 -3.81 -12.85 1.36
N SER A 145 -2.92 -13.00 2.31
CA SER A 145 -2.82 -14.20 3.13
C SER A 145 -2.32 -13.87 4.54
N THR A 146 -2.64 -14.75 5.47
CA THR A 146 -2.10 -14.70 6.82
C THR A 146 -1.44 -16.03 7.18
N PRO A 147 -0.22 -16.02 7.73
CA PRO A 147 0.40 -17.25 8.22
C PRO A 147 -0.19 -17.73 9.57
N ALA A 148 -1.13 -16.97 10.15
CA ALA A 148 -1.75 -17.33 11.42
C ALA A 148 -2.78 -18.46 11.30
N PHE A 149 -3.33 -18.68 10.10
CA PHE A 149 -4.30 -19.74 9.82
C PHE A 149 -3.93 -20.48 8.55
N GLU A 150 -4.05 -21.79 8.57
CA GLU A 150 -3.86 -22.62 7.38
C GLU A 150 -4.95 -22.28 6.35
N ASN A 151 -4.53 -22.09 5.10
CA ASN A 151 -5.41 -21.82 3.95
C ASN A 151 -6.23 -20.51 4.02
N ALA A 152 -5.96 -19.61 4.97
CA ALA A 152 -6.62 -18.31 4.98
C ALA A 152 -5.99 -17.40 3.91
N ALA A 153 -6.69 -17.27 2.80
CA ALA A 153 -6.26 -16.46 1.66
C ALA A 153 -7.46 -15.79 0.98
N PHE A 154 -7.22 -14.58 0.50
CA PHE A 154 -8.16 -13.82 -0.31
C PHE A 154 -7.54 -13.54 -1.67
N LEU A 155 -8.26 -13.85 -2.73
CA LEU A 155 -7.89 -13.54 -4.10
C LEU A 155 -8.96 -12.70 -4.77
N ARG A 156 -8.55 -11.60 -5.38
CA ARG A 156 -9.42 -10.77 -6.22
C ARG A 156 -8.72 -10.52 -7.54
N TYR A 157 -9.47 -10.56 -8.63
CA TYR A 157 -9.03 -10.04 -9.91
C TYR A 157 -10.18 -9.35 -10.63
N GLU A 158 -9.82 -8.33 -11.39
CA GLU A 158 -10.73 -7.56 -12.21
C GLU A 158 -10.14 -7.40 -13.60
N PHE A 159 -10.96 -7.57 -14.60
CA PHE A 159 -10.63 -7.39 -15.98
C PHE A 159 -11.56 -6.37 -16.60
N THR A 160 -11.00 -5.36 -17.25
CA THR A 160 -11.73 -4.36 -18.02
C THR A 160 -11.36 -4.46 -19.49
N PHE A 161 -12.34 -4.57 -20.34
CA PHE A 161 -12.18 -4.47 -21.77
C PHE A 161 -13.05 -3.33 -22.30
N ARG A 162 -12.47 -2.44 -23.11
CA ARG A 162 -13.21 -1.36 -23.78
C ARG A 162 -12.89 -1.34 -25.27
N PHE A 163 -13.93 -1.29 -26.09
CA PHE A 163 -13.83 -1.03 -27.51
C PHE A 163 -14.53 0.28 -27.87
N ARG A 164 -13.82 1.19 -28.52
CA ARG A 164 -14.32 2.47 -28.98
C ARG A 164 -14.67 2.37 -30.48
N PHE A 165 -15.96 2.40 -30.79
CA PHE A 165 -16.47 2.42 -32.15
C PHE A 165 -16.23 3.77 -32.79
N THR A 166 -16.60 4.85 -32.11
CA THR A 166 -16.45 6.25 -32.52
C THR A 166 -15.98 7.08 -31.32
N ASN A 167 -15.80 8.39 -31.52
CA ASN A 167 -15.40 9.28 -30.39
C ASN A 167 -16.52 9.46 -29.35
N TRP A 168 -17.75 9.13 -29.67
CA TRP A 168 -18.92 9.27 -28.82
C TRP A 168 -19.58 7.93 -28.44
N LEU A 169 -19.12 6.81 -29.02
CA LEU A 169 -19.69 5.48 -28.75
C LEU A 169 -18.59 4.49 -28.39
N SER A 170 -18.70 3.88 -27.21
CA SER A 170 -17.83 2.79 -26.79
C SER A 170 -18.60 1.73 -26.04
N LEU A 171 -18.11 0.50 -26.09
CA LEU A 171 -18.56 -0.63 -25.28
C LEU A 171 -17.48 -0.92 -24.23
N THR A 172 -17.89 -1.02 -22.97
CA THR A 172 -17.01 -1.45 -21.88
C THR A 172 -17.60 -2.69 -21.21
N LEU A 173 -16.77 -3.71 -21.06
CA LEU A 173 -17.07 -4.94 -20.34
C LEU A 173 -16.16 -5.02 -19.15
N ASN A 174 -16.74 -5.20 -17.98
CA ASN A 174 -16.02 -5.43 -16.72
C ASN A 174 -16.36 -6.82 -16.19
N SER A 175 -15.35 -7.54 -15.72
CA SER A 175 -15.51 -8.81 -15.05
C SER A 175 -14.71 -8.76 -13.75
N GLU A 176 -15.34 -9.10 -12.65
CA GLU A 176 -14.73 -9.20 -11.34
C GLU A 176 -14.94 -10.60 -10.80
N SER A 177 -13.91 -11.15 -10.18
CA SER A 177 -13.99 -12.39 -9.42
C SER A 177 -13.29 -12.22 -8.08
N LYS A 178 -13.93 -12.76 -7.05
CA LYS A 178 -13.41 -12.80 -5.67
C LYS A 178 -13.48 -14.22 -5.17
N SER A 179 -12.44 -14.66 -4.51
CA SER A 179 -12.40 -15.93 -3.79
C SER A 179 -11.85 -15.66 -2.40
N ASP A 180 -12.63 -16.06 -1.41
CA ASP A 180 -12.23 -16.01 0.00
C ASP A 180 -12.10 -17.46 0.47
N GLN A 181 -10.90 -17.83 0.89
CA GLN A 181 -10.59 -19.12 1.47
C GLN A 181 -10.26 -18.88 2.95
N GLY A 182 -11.27 -18.93 3.78
CA GLY A 182 -11.13 -18.81 5.23
C GLY A 182 -12.25 -19.60 5.90
N ASN A 183 -11.89 -20.67 6.55
CA ASN A 183 -12.74 -21.36 7.53
C ASN A 183 -12.29 -20.97 8.93
#